data_974793d250cdb0b3f36688a6884c5249
#
_entry.id   974793d250cdb0b3f36688a6884c5249
#
_cell.length_a   1.000
_cell.length_b   1.000
_cell.length_c   1.000
_cell.angle_alpha   90.00
_cell.angle_beta   90.00
_cell.angle_gamma   90.00
#
_symmetry.space_group_name_H-M   'P 1'
#
loop_
_entity.id
_entity.type
_entity.pdbx_description
1 polymer ?
#
loop_
_entity_poly.entity_id
_entity_poly.type
_entity_poly.pdbx_seq_one_letter_code
_entity_poly.pdbx_strand_id
1 'polypeptide(L)'
;MTYKAVERTQQAQMKLITNSAEIKVTENKDGSKSFQGIGSEVGVENRNGIILTPNCIEFARERYPLLYEHGAGSSEVIGDAKVYYDLATNKYLTDFTLYDNAPNINKAVENGAFDSLSIAYYITDYTFDDNDALVVNKAQFKEISLVSVPADPNAKFIQNALGEELTEERNKIIESRNALKEIEDIKKKYE
;
A
#
# COMPACT_ATOMS: atom_id res chain seq x y z
N MET A 1 -25.03 -6.70 6.73
CA MET A 1 -25.16 -5.55 7.65
C MET A 1 -24.07 -4.56 7.35
N THR A 2 -24.42 -3.38 6.85
CA THR A 2 -23.46 -2.32 6.55
C THR A 2 -23.15 -1.58 7.85
N TYR A 3 -21.95 -1.76 8.37
CA TYR A 3 -21.49 -0.95 9.50
C TYR A 3 -21.14 0.44 9.00
N LYS A 4 -21.89 1.46 9.43
CA LYS A 4 -21.54 2.86 9.21
C LYS A 4 -20.26 3.17 9.99
N ALA A 5 -19.23 3.65 9.29
CA ALA A 5 -18.06 4.24 9.91
C ALA A 5 -18.49 5.37 10.86
N VAL A 6 -18.07 5.27 12.09
CA VAL A 6 -18.24 6.34 13.08
C VAL A 6 -17.27 7.45 12.68
N GLU A 7 -17.77 8.66 12.42
CA GLU A 7 -16.95 9.86 12.27
C GLU A 7 -16.12 10.06 13.54
N ARG A 8 -14.88 9.68 13.50
CA ARG A 8 -13.89 10.05 14.50
C ARG A 8 -12.83 10.91 13.82
N THR A 9 -12.64 12.11 14.34
CA THR A 9 -11.43 12.93 14.16
C THR A 9 -10.25 12.12 14.68
N GLN A 10 -9.61 11.37 13.78
CA GLN A 10 -8.50 10.51 14.14
C GLN A 10 -7.24 10.95 13.41
N GLN A 11 -6.16 11.02 14.18
CA GLN A 11 -4.83 10.90 13.59
C GLN A 11 -4.80 9.56 12.84
N ALA A 12 -4.98 9.64 11.53
CA ALA A 12 -4.92 8.48 10.66
C ALA A 12 -3.55 7.82 10.82
N GLN A 13 -3.56 6.54 11.18
CA GLN A 13 -2.31 5.79 11.31
C GLN A 13 -1.70 5.59 9.93
N MET A 14 -0.44 5.96 9.79
CA MET A 14 0.31 5.75 8.57
C MET A 14 0.63 4.27 8.43
N LYS A 15 0.31 3.70 7.29
CA LYS A 15 0.64 2.33 6.96
C LYS A 15 1.67 2.29 5.84
N LEU A 16 2.72 1.54 6.09
CA LEU A 16 3.77 1.25 5.14
C LEU A 16 3.43 -0.03 4.38
N ILE A 17 3.29 0.07 3.06
CA ILE A 17 3.03 -1.07 2.18
C ILE A 17 4.16 -1.13 1.17
N THR A 18 4.87 -2.25 1.15
CA THR A 18 5.90 -2.55 0.17
C THR A 18 5.39 -3.63 -0.77
N ASN A 19 5.43 -3.34 -2.07
CA ASN A 19 5.20 -4.32 -3.12
C ASN A 19 6.49 -4.43 -3.93
N SER A 20 6.93 -5.65 -4.22
CA SER A 20 8.01 -5.86 -5.20
C SER A 20 7.47 -5.49 -6.58
N ALA A 21 8.08 -4.50 -7.21
CA ALA A 21 7.66 -4.02 -8.51
C ALA A 21 8.82 -4.15 -9.49
N GLU A 22 8.54 -4.66 -10.68
CA GLU A 22 9.47 -4.57 -11.80
C GLU A 22 9.55 -3.11 -12.24
N ILE A 23 10.73 -2.50 -12.12
CA ILE A 23 10.99 -1.16 -12.61
C ILE A 23 11.43 -1.23 -14.06
N LYS A 24 10.67 -0.58 -14.96
CA LYS A 24 11.02 -0.41 -16.36
C LYS A 24 11.76 0.91 -16.56
N VAL A 25 12.86 0.87 -17.30
CA VAL A 25 13.67 2.05 -17.63
C VAL A 25 13.42 2.43 -19.08
N THR A 26 13.18 3.70 -19.36
CA THR A 26 13.06 4.26 -20.71
C THR A 26 14.04 5.42 -20.85
N GLU A 27 14.90 5.35 -21.85
CA GLU A 27 15.77 6.46 -22.23
C GLU A 27 15.02 7.39 -23.20
N ASN A 28 14.93 8.67 -22.84
CA ASN A 28 14.27 9.69 -23.64
C ASN A 28 15.21 10.20 -24.74
N LYS A 29 14.66 10.86 -25.76
CA LYS A 29 15.42 11.41 -26.89
C LYS A 29 16.46 12.48 -26.51
N ASP A 30 16.29 13.11 -25.35
CA ASP A 30 17.21 14.10 -24.79
C ASP A 30 18.28 13.49 -23.87
N GLY A 31 18.33 12.15 -23.76
CA GLY A 31 19.27 11.42 -22.92
C GLY A 31 18.84 11.32 -21.45
N SER A 32 17.72 11.92 -21.06
CA SER A 32 17.15 11.73 -19.73
C SER A 32 16.53 10.33 -19.61
N LYS A 33 16.44 9.80 -18.38
CA LYS A 33 15.81 8.51 -18.11
C LYS A 33 14.54 8.70 -17.33
N SER A 34 13.50 8.03 -17.77
CA SER A 34 12.25 7.87 -17.02
C SER A 34 12.07 6.41 -16.61
N PHE A 35 11.44 6.23 -15.48
CA PHE A 35 11.24 4.93 -14.87
C PHE A 35 9.75 4.72 -14.64
N GLN A 36 9.30 3.48 -14.79
CA GLN A 36 7.96 3.08 -14.44
C GLN A 36 8.01 1.83 -13.57
N GLY A 37 7.24 1.82 -12.50
CA GLY A 37 7.12 0.67 -11.60
C GLY A 37 5.69 0.48 -11.11
N ILE A 38 5.44 -0.66 -10.49
CA ILE A 38 4.16 -0.98 -9.86
C ILE A 38 4.23 -0.48 -8.41
N GLY A 39 3.36 0.45 -8.03
CA GLY A 39 3.22 0.89 -6.63
C GLY A 39 2.40 -0.07 -5.79
N SER A 40 1.32 -0.64 -6.34
CA SER A 40 0.51 -1.66 -5.68
C SER A 40 -0.39 -2.41 -6.67
N GLU A 41 -0.70 -3.67 -6.38
CA GLU A 41 -1.74 -4.44 -7.06
C GLU A 41 -3.10 -4.22 -6.39
N VAL A 42 -4.17 -4.33 -7.18
CA VAL A 42 -5.55 -4.11 -6.75
C VAL A 42 -6.31 -5.43 -6.77
N GLY A 43 -7.15 -5.65 -5.75
CA GLY A 43 -7.93 -6.89 -5.63
C GLY A 43 -7.13 -8.10 -5.16
N VAL A 44 -5.86 -7.91 -4.80
CA VAL A 44 -4.97 -8.97 -4.30
C VAL A 44 -4.55 -8.61 -2.87
N GLU A 45 -4.64 -9.59 -1.99
CA GLU A 45 -4.15 -9.43 -0.62
C GLU A 45 -2.63 -9.26 -0.63
N ASN A 46 -2.16 -8.13 -0.12
CA ASN A 46 -0.75 -7.88 0.04
C ASN A 46 -0.20 -8.53 1.32
N ARG A 47 1.13 -8.48 1.48
CA ARG A 47 1.83 -9.08 2.66
C ARG A 47 1.38 -8.52 4.02
N ASN A 48 0.63 -7.43 4.03
CA ASN A 48 0.09 -6.82 5.24
C ASN A 48 -1.36 -7.22 5.51
N GLY A 49 -1.92 -8.19 4.78
CA GLY A 49 -3.31 -8.59 4.92
C GLY A 49 -4.28 -7.53 4.42
N ILE A 50 -3.89 -6.73 3.42
CA ILE A 50 -4.69 -5.65 2.86
C ILE A 50 -4.98 -5.88 1.40
N ILE A 51 -6.21 -5.63 1.04
CA ILE A 51 -6.72 -5.62 -0.33
C ILE A 51 -7.12 -4.19 -0.67
N LEU A 52 -6.54 -3.60 -1.71
CA LEU A 52 -6.99 -2.32 -2.26
C LEU A 52 -8.13 -2.57 -3.26
N THR A 53 -9.21 -1.81 -3.16
CA THR A 53 -10.25 -1.81 -4.20
C THR A 53 -9.82 -0.92 -5.38
N PRO A 54 -10.43 -1.09 -6.58
CA PRO A 54 -10.11 -0.26 -7.73
C PRO A 54 -10.26 1.24 -7.44
N ASN A 55 -9.23 2.01 -7.77
CA ASN A 55 -9.22 3.48 -7.65
C ASN A 55 -9.58 4.01 -6.24
N CYS A 56 -9.24 3.27 -5.19
CA CYS A 56 -9.57 3.63 -3.81
C CYS A 56 -8.66 4.72 -3.21
N ILE A 57 -7.52 5.04 -3.84
CA ILE A 57 -6.56 6.03 -3.31
C ILE A 57 -6.82 7.39 -3.97
N GLU A 58 -7.08 8.39 -3.13
CA GLU A 58 -7.21 9.79 -3.53
C GLU A 58 -5.85 10.49 -3.50
N PHE A 59 -5.54 11.26 -4.56
CA PHE A 59 -4.30 11.99 -4.72
C PHE A 59 -4.56 13.50 -4.60
N ALA A 60 -3.91 14.17 -3.65
CA ALA A 60 -4.04 15.62 -3.43
C ALA A 60 -3.28 16.45 -4.48
N ARG A 61 -2.35 15.86 -5.20
CA ARG A 61 -1.52 16.49 -6.23
C ARG A 61 -1.13 15.50 -7.31
N GLU A 62 -0.67 15.99 -8.44
CA GLU A 62 -0.30 15.17 -9.59
C GLU A 62 1.04 14.45 -9.38
N ARG A 63 2.03 15.13 -8.77
CA ARG A 63 3.36 14.58 -8.52
C ARG A 63 3.76 14.75 -7.06
N TYR A 64 4.56 13.82 -6.59
CA TYR A 64 5.05 13.72 -5.22
C TYR A 64 6.56 13.58 -5.21
N PRO A 65 7.26 14.05 -4.15
CA PRO A 65 8.65 13.70 -3.95
C PRO A 65 8.81 12.19 -3.92
N LEU A 66 9.78 11.67 -4.68
CA LEU A 66 10.23 10.29 -4.54
C LEU A 66 11.25 10.24 -3.42
N LEU A 67 10.95 9.47 -2.37
CA LEU A 67 11.81 9.33 -1.22
C LEU A 67 12.72 8.10 -1.35
N TYR A 68 13.81 8.08 -0.60
CA TYR A 68 14.66 6.93 -0.40
C TYR A 68 14.41 6.33 0.99
N GLU A 69 14.10 5.02 1.05
CA GLU A 69 13.91 4.25 2.29
C GLU A 69 12.98 4.95 3.31
N HIS A 70 11.87 5.54 2.82
CA HIS A 70 10.90 6.27 3.66
C HIS A 70 11.49 7.46 4.44
N GLY A 71 12.60 7.98 3.99
CA GLY A 71 13.26 9.12 4.63
C GLY A 71 12.40 10.37 4.64
N ALA A 72 12.47 11.12 5.75
CA ALA A 72 11.69 12.35 5.95
C ALA A 72 12.49 13.63 5.71
N GLY A 73 13.80 13.53 5.49
CA GLY A 73 14.69 14.69 5.28
C GLY A 73 14.77 15.11 3.81
N SER A 74 15.24 16.32 3.56
CA SER A 74 15.44 16.83 2.20
C SER A 74 16.51 16.06 1.41
N SER A 75 17.47 15.42 2.12
CA SER A 75 18.51 14.57 1.53
C SER A 75 17.99 13.22 1.03
N GLU A 76 16.82 12.79 1.52
CA GLU A 76 16.17 11.55 1.12
C GLU A 76 15.21 11.74 -0.06
N VAL A 77 14.99 12.97 -0.53
CA VAL A 77 14.27 13.25 -1.76
C VAL A 77 15.22 13.01 -2.94
N ILE A 78 15.01 11.91 -3.64
CA ILE A 78 15.89 11.45 -4.74
C ILE A 78 15.29 11.67 -6.13
N GLY A 79 14.06 12.14 -6.21
CA GLY A 79 13.36 12.34 -7.45
C GLY A 79 11.95 12.88 -7.28
N ASP A 80 11.17 12.78 -8.31
CA ASP A 80 9.74 13.01 -8.28
C ASP A 80 8.98 11.87 -8.97
N ALA A 81 7.72 11.66 -8.58
CA ALA A 81 6.90 10.57 -9.06
C ALA A 81 5.44 10.98 -9.24
N LYS A 82 4.80 10.39 -10.25
CA LYS A 82 3.36 10.40 -10.47
C LYS A 82 2.83 9.00 -10.21
N VAL A 83 1.97 8.86 -9.21
CA VAL A 83 1.28 7.60 -8.91
C VAL A 83 -0.15 7.71 -9.41
N TYR A 84 -0.65 6.69 -10.08
CA TYR A 84 -2.01 6.67 -10.63
C TYR A 84 -2.54 5.25 -10.72
N TYR A 85 -3.86 5.13 -10.69
CA TYR A 85 -4.54 3.86 -10.96
C TYR A 85 -4.67 3.65 -12.47
N ASP A 86 -4.14 2.53 -12.96
CA ASP A 86 -4.28 2.11 -14.35
C ASP A 86 -5.39 1.07 -14.49
N LEU A 87 -6.48 1.47 -15.14
CA LEU A 87 -7.65 0.63 -15.34
C LEU A 87 -7.35 -0.60 -16.21
N ALA A 88 -6.40 -0.48 -17.16
CA ALA A 88 -6.11 -1.56 -18.10
C ALA A 88 -5.38 -2.73 -17.43
N THR A 89 -4.47 -2.42 -16.50
CA THR A 89 -3.70 -3.44 -15.77
C THR A 89 -4.26 -3.75 -14.38
N ASN A 90 -5.23 -2.96 -13.91
CA ASN A 90 -5.79 -3.02 -12.55
C ASN A 90 -4.71 -2.87 -11.46
N LYS A 91 -3.79 -1.92 -11.66
CA LYS A 91 -2.65 -1.66 -10.77
C LYS A 91 -2.50 -0.17 -10.49
N TYR A 92 -1.89 0.16 -9.35
CA TYR A 92 -1.33 1.49 -9.14
C TYR A 92 0.07 1.51 -9.76
N LEU A 93 0.23 2.29 -10.83
CA LEU A 93 1.49 2.50 -11.51
C LEU A 93 2.16 3.78 -11.00
N THR A 94 3.48 3.82 -11.12
CA THR A 94 4.30 4.96 -10.73
C THR A 94 5.26 5.31 -11.85
N ASP A 95 5.10 6.48 -12.44
CA ASP A 95 6.07 7.07 -13.35
C ASP A 95 6.98 8.01 -12.56
N PHE A 96 8.29 7.84 -12.61
CA PHE A 96 9.20 8.64 -11.81
C PHE A 96 10.49 9.00 -12.54
N THR A 97 11.11 10.06 -12.05
CA THR A 97 12.44 10.52 -12.47
C THR A 97 13.35 10.62 -11.27
N LEU A 98 14.64 10.40 -11.46
CA LEU A 98 15.65 10.53 -10.44
C LEU A 98 16.42 11.83 -10.63
N TYR A 99 16.76 12.49 -9.53
CA TYR A 99 17.57 13.71 -9.53
C TYR A 99 19.07 13.39 -9.46
N ASP A 100 19.91 14.31 -9.91
CA ASP A 100 21.36 14.14 -9.91
C ASP A 100 22.01 14.19 -8.52
N ASN A 101 21.22 14.51 -7.48
CA ASN A 101 21.70 14.60 -6.10
C ASN A 101 21.99 13.22 -5.45
N ALA A 102 21.61 12.12 -6.11
CA ALA A 102 21.77 10.75 -5.60
C ALA A 102 22.40 9.80 -6.64
N PRO A 103 23.62 10.10 -7.16
CA PRO A 103 24.20 9.38 -8.30
C PRO A 103 24.44 7.88 -8.03
N ASN A 104 24.70 7.48 -6.79
CA ASN A 104 24.87 6.08 -6.42
C ASN A 104 23.55 5.31 -6.46
N ILE A 105 22.46 5.97 -6.03
CA ILE A 105 21.11 5.39 -6.08
C ILE A 105 20.68 5.27 -7.54
N ASN A 106 20.93 6.29 -8.36
CA ASN A 106 20.61 6.28 -9.78
C ASN A 106 21.26 5.08 -10.48
N LYS A 107 22.56 4.85 -10.25
CA LYS A 107 23.28 3.69 -10.79
C LYS A 107 22.74 2.37 -10.27
N ALA A 108 22.33 2.30 -9.01
CA ALA A 108 21.78 1.09 -8.42
C ALA A 108 20.42 0.74 -9.04
N VAL A 109 19.57 1.73 -9.30
CA VAL A 109 18.30 1.55 -10.03
C VAL A 109 18.54 1.11 -11.47
N GLU A 110 19.45 1.76 -12.18
CA GLU A 110 19.81 1.41 -13.56
C GLU A 110 20.35 -0.01 -13.70
N ASN A 111 21.06 -0.48 -12.69
CA ASN A 111 21.63 -1.83 -12.65
C ASN A 111 20.64 -2.87 -12.07
N GLY A 112 19.41 -2.48 -11.74
CA GLY A 112 18.39 -3.37 -11.17
C GLY A 112 18.68 -3.80 -9.73
N ALA A 113 19.56 -3.10 -9.01
CA ALA A 113 19.82 -3.37 -7.59
C ALA A 113 18.71 -2.81 -6.68
N PHE A 114 18.01 -1.77 -7.14
CA PHE A 114 16.76 -1.30 -6.57
C PHE A 114 15.65 -1.56 -7.57
N ASP A 115 14.73 -2.42 -7.23
CA ASP A 115 13.64 -2.88 -8.10
C ASP A 115 12.26 -2.70 -7.46
N SER A 116 12.20 -2.09 -6.27
CA SER A 116 10.99 -2.07 -5.48
C SER A 116 10.58 -0.66 -5.09
N LEU A 117 9.26 -0.42 -5.20
CA LEU A 117 8.59 0.79 -4.75
C LEU A 117 7.72 0.49 -3.53
N SER A 118 7.55 1.48 -2.68
CA SER A 118 6.64 1.42 -1.54
C SER A 118 5.75 2.65 -1.53
N ILE A 119 4.44 2.44 -1.40
CA ILE A 119 3.48 3.52 -1.22
C ILE A 119 2.96 3.55 0.21
N ALA A 120 2.78 4.75 0.76
CA ALA A 120 2.09 4.93 2.03
C ALA A 120 0.81 5.74 1.83
N TYR A 121 -0.22 5.38 2.56
CA TYR A 121 -1.53 6.04 2.51
C TYR A 121 -2.25 5.95 3.86
N TYR A 122 -3.18 6.86 4.08
CA TYR A 122 -4.09 6.84 5.22
C TYR A 122 -5.40 6.19 4.80
N ILE A 123 -5.83 5.13 5.50
CA ILE A 123 -7.11 4.48 5.26
C ILE A 123 -8.21 5.34 5.87
N THR A 124 -9.21 5.70 5.06
CA THR A 124 -10.36 6.51 5.49
C THR A 124 -11.68 5.75 5.46
N ASP A 125 -11.76 4.66 4.68
CA ASP A 125 -12.89 3.75 4.65
C ASP A 125 -12.44 2.33 4.33
N TYR A 126 -12.95 1.35 5.05
CA TYR A 126 -12.58 -0.06 4.91
C TYR A 126 -13.69 -1.01 5.34
N THR A 127 -13.55 -2.26 4.93
CA THR A 127 -14.36 -3.41 5.38
C THR A 127 -13.43 -4.59 5.62
N PHE A 128 -13.94 -5.67 6.21
CA PHE A 128 -13.23 -6.96 6.25
C PHE A 128 -13.97 -7.95 5.35
N ASP A 129 -13.22 -8.74 4.58
CA ASP A 129 -13.79 -9.82 3.78
C ASP A 129 -14.06 -11.07 4.64
N ASP A 130 -14.55 -12.15 4.00
CA ASP A 130 -14.88 -13.40 4.68
C ASP A 130 -13.63 -14.15 5.21
N ASN A 131 -12.44 -13.81 4.73
CA ASN A 131 -11.16 -14.35 5.18
C ASN A 131 -10.46 -13.43 6.18
N ASP A 132 -11.15 -12.40 6.67
CA ASP A 132 -10.63 -11.40 7.60
C ASP A 132 -9.50 -10.53 7.03
N ALA A 133 -9.35 -10.46 5.71
CA ALA A 133 -8.48 -9.47 5.06
C ALA A 133 -9.11 -8.07 5.13
N LEU A 134 -8.27 -7.06 5.37
CA LEU A 134 -8.71 -5.66 5.38
C LEU A 134 -8.88 -5.17 3.95
N VAL A 135 -10.11 -4.89 3.55
CA VAL A 135 -10.46 -4.34 2.24
C VAL A 135 -10.56 -2.82 2.32
N VAL A 136 -9.65 -2.12 1.67
CA VAL A 136 -9.62 -0.65 1.65
C VAL A 136 -10.53 -0.13 0.54
N ASN A 137 -11.58 0.59 0.94
CA ASN A 137 -12.55 1.21 0.03
C ASN A 137 -12.17 2.65 -0.31
N LYS A 138 -11.54 3.38 0.65
CA LYS A 138 -10.99 4.72 0.42
C LYS A 138 -9.72 4.93 1.23
N ALA A 139 -8.77 5.61 0.61
CA ALA A 139 -7.53 6.03 1.25
C ALA A 139 -7.06 7.38 0.68
N GLN A 140 -6.25 8.09 1.46
CA GLN A 140 -5.55 9.29 1.02
C GLN A 140 -4.07 8.98 0.84
N PHE A 141 -3.55 9.23 -0.36
CA PHE A 141 -2.13 9.03 -0.66
C PHE A 141 -1.24 9.93 0.20
N LYS A 142 -0.15 9.38 0.70
CA LYS A 142 0.82 10.12 1.51
C LYS A 142 2.18 10.24 0.83
N GLU A 143 2.81 9.12 0.51
CA GLU A 143 4.17 9.12 -0.03
C GLU A 143 4.44 7.94 -0.97
N ILE A 144 5.51 8.08 -1.74
CA ILE A 144 6.14 7.06 -2.58
C ILE A 144 7.62 7.02 -2.29
N SER A 145 8.16 5.81 -2.11
CA SER A 145 9.58 5.60 -1.83
C SER A 145 10.17 4.50 -2.70
N LEU A 146 11.42 4.70 -3.08
CA LEU A 146 12.29 3.64 -3.57
C LEU A 146 12.86 2.90 -2.37
N VAL A 147 12.75 1.59 -2.34
CA VAL A 147 13.20 0.75 -1.22
C VAL A 147 14.13 -0.36 -1.70
N SER A 148 15.16 -0.68 -0.91
CA SER A 148 16.15 -1.70 -1.24
C SER A 148 15.67 -3.12 -0.96
N VAL A 149 14.78 -3.27 0.00
CA VAL A 149 14.22 -4.57 0.40
C VAL A 149 12.73 -4.41 0.58
N PRO A 150 11.89 -5.10 -0.21
CA PRO A 150 10.47 -5.20 0.09
C PRO A 150 10.32 -5.90 1.44
N ALA A 151 9.49 -5.37 2.33
CA ALA A 151 9.31 -5.87 3.70
C ALA A 151 9.28 -7.41 3.74
N ASP A 152 10.13 -7.98 4.60
CA ASP A 152 10.37 -9.41 4.75
C ASP A 152 9.06 -10.22 4.79
N PRO A 153 8.88 -11.23 3.92
CA PRO A 153 7.69 -12.08 3.92
C PRO A 153 7.48 -12.85 5.22
N ASN A 154 8.52 -12.97 6.05
CA ASN A 154 8.49 -13.71 7.32
C ASN A 154 8.46 -12.80 8.56
N ALA A 155 8.57 -11.49 8.42
CA ALA A 155 8.42 -10.61 9.56
C ALA A 155 6.97 -10.67 10.04
N LYS A 156 6.78 -10.90 11.34
CA LYS A 156 5.49 -10.86 12.05
C LYS A 156 4.87 -9.45 12.06
N PHE A 157 4.84 -8.81 10.92
CA PHE A 157 4.48 -7.40 10.73
C PHE A 157 2.97 -7.16 10.59
N ILE A 158 2.16 -8.21 10.48
CA ILE A 158 0.71 -8.07 10.32
C ILE A 158 0.10 -7.28 11.49
N GLN A 159 0.53 -7.54 12.71
CA GLN A 159 0.03 -6.82 13.89
C GLN A 159 0.45 -5.35 13.94
N ASN A 160 1.71 -5.06 13.62
CA ASN A 160 2.21 -3.66 13.65
C ASN A 160 1.75 -2.84 12.44
N ALA A 161 1.46 -3.50 11.33
CA ALA A 161 1.06 -2.82 10.10
C ALA A 161 -0.40 -2.31 10.14
N LEU A 162 -1.31 -2.97 10.86
CA LEU A 162 -2.71 -2.54 10.98
C LEU A 162 -2.93 -1.47 12.07
N GLY A 163 -1.94 -1.26 12.94
CA GLY A 163 -2.12 -0.50 14.18
C GLY A 163 -2.95 -1.28 15.21
N GLU A 164 -2.79 -0.92 16.48
CA GLU A 164 -3.47 -1.63 17.57
C GLU A 164 -5.00 -1.56 17.45
N GLU A 165 -5.53 -0.39 17.11
CA GLU A 165 -6.99 -0.15 17.02
C GLU A 165 -7.66 -0.99 15.91
N LEU A 166 -7.06 -1.02 14.70
CA LEU A 166 -7.58 -1.85 13.59
C LEU A 166 -7.42 -3.35 13.88
N THR A 167 -6.37 -3.74 14.59
CA THR A 167 -6.16 -5.12 15.01
C THR A 167 -7.21 -5.55 16.02
N GLU A 168 -7.52 -4.70 17.00
CA GLU A 168 -8.59 -4.97 17.98
C GLU A 168 -9.96 -5.05 17.32
N GLU A 169 -10.26 -4.16 16.38
CA GLU A 169 -11.53 -4.18 15.64
C GLU A 169 -11.66 -5.44 14.79
N ARG A 170 -10.60 -5.84 14.09
CA ARG A 170 -10.53 -7.11 13.35
C ARG A 170 -10.82 -8.29 14.27
N ASN A 171 -10.16 -8.37 15.44
CA ASN A 171 -10.35 -9.45 16.39
C ASN A 171 -11.80 -9.52 16.89
N LYS A 172 -12.44 -8.40 17.18
CA LYS A 172 -13.87 -8.35 17.58
C LYS A 172 -14.80 -8.87 16.49
N ILE A 173 -14.49 -8.59 15.22
CA ILE A 173 -15.26 -9.11 14.08
C ILE A 173 -15.11 -10.62 13.96
N ILE A 174 -13.87 -11.13 14.08
CA ILE A 174 -13.57 -12.57 14.04
C ILE A 174 -14.32 -13.30 15.16
N GLU A 175 -14.25 -12.79 16.39
CA GLU A 175 -14.98 -13.36 17.54
C GLU A 175 -16.49 -13.39 17.32
N SER A 176 -17.06 -12.30 16.78
CA SER A 176 -18.49 -12.22 16.48
C SER A 176 -18.93 -13.21 15.40
N ARG A 177 -18.12 -13.41 14.35
CA ARG A 177 -18.38 -14.39 13.29
C ARG A 177 -18.32 -15.83 13.83
N ASN A 178 -17.33 -16.15 14.66
CA ASN A 178 -17.19 -17.46 15.28
C ASN A 178 -18.39 -17.78 16.16
N ALA A 179 -18.84 -16.83 16.98
CA ALA A 179 -20.03 -17.02 17.83
C ALA A 179 -21.31 -17.23 16.98
N LEU A 180 -21.50 -16.50 15.88
CA LEU A 180 -22.61 -16.71 14.96
C LEU A 180 -22.59 -18.10 14.34
N LYS A 181 -21.40 -18.59 13.91
CA LYS A 181 -21.23 -19.91 13.34
C LYS A 181 -21.54 -21.03 14.34
N GLU A 182 -21.10 -20.89 15.61
CA GLU A 182 -21.46 -21.80 16.67
C GLU A 182 -22.97 -21.88 16.92
N ILE A 183 -23.66 -20.72 16.88
CA ILE A 183 -25.13 -20.66 17.02
C ILE A 183 -25.82 -21.38 15.85
N GLU A 184 -25.34 -21.19 14.62
CA GLU A 184 -25.88 -21.85 13.45
C GLU A 184 -25.66 -23.38 13.50
N ASP A 185 -24.50 -23.83 13.96
CA ASP A 185 -24.18 -25.26 14.10
C ASP A 185 -25.02 -25.91 15.20
N ILE A 186 -25.29 -25.18 16.29
CA ILE A 186 -26.21 -25.64 17.34
C ILE A 186 -27.62 -25.77 16.77
N LYS A 187 -28.14 -24.77 16.06
CA LYS A 187 -29.47 -24.82 15.44
C LYS A 187 -29.65 -26.03 14.54
N LYS A 188 -28.67 -26.33 13.68
CA LYS A 188 -28.69 -27.50 12.77
C LYS A 188 -28.72 -28.83 13.50
N LYS A 189 -28.30 -28.92 14.76
CA LYS A 189 -28.35 -30.14 15.56
C LYS A 189 -29.73 -30.42 16.18
N TYR A 190 -30.59 -29.40 16.21
CA TYR A 190 -31.92 -29.51 16.85
C TYR A 190 -33.08 -29.39 15.82
N GLU A 191 -32.77 -29.20 14.53
CA GLU A 191 -33.68 -29.40 13.39
C GLU A 191 -33.62 -30.85 12.89
#